data_c09838a820d027f871e5a529f6bf02df
#
_entry.id   c09838a820d027f871e5a529f6bf02df
#
_cell.length_a   1.000
_cell.length_b   1.000
_cell.length_c   1.000
_cell.angle_alpha   90.00
_cell.angle_beta   90.00
_cell.angle_gamma   90.00
#
_symmetry.space_group_name_H-M   'P 1'
#
loop_
_entity.id
_entity.type
_entity.pdbx_description
1 polymer ?
#
loop_
_entity_poly.entity_id
_entity_poly.type
_entity_poly.pdbx_seq_one_letter_code
_entity_poly.pdbx_strand_id
1 'polypeptide(L)' 'MGFAKSEAEWEARAAAYLKAELKKAGLTYADLVARMRKHGFKEETEAGVTMKLKRGTFNATWFLAALVAIGLETVKLDDI' A
#
# COMPACT_ATOMS: atom_id res chain seq x y z
N MET A 1 9.12 -0.50 -19.68
CA MET A 1 9.44 0.50 -18.65
C MET A 1 10.57 0.02 -17.77
N GLY A 2 11.47 0.91 -17.40
CA GLY A 2 12.59 0.55 -16.51
C GLY A 2 12.18 0.55 -15.04
N PHE A 3 12.96 -0.16 -14.26
CA PHE A 3 12.77 -0.14 -12.81
C PHE A 3 13.33 1.17 -12.22
N ALA A 4 12.90 1.47 -11.02
CA ALA A 4 13.40 2.62 -10.28
C ALA A 4 14.89 2.49 -10.02
N LYS A 5 15.60 3.63 -9.95
CA LYS A 5 17.05 3.66 -9.82
C LYS A 5 17.51 4.31 -8.52
N SER A 6 16.61 4.68 -7.64
CA SER A 6 16.93 5.24 -6.33
C SER A 6 15.91 4.78 -5.31
N GLU A 7 16.28 4.84 -4.06
CA GLU A 7 15.36 4.49 -2.97
C GLU A 7 14.13 5.39 -2.99
N ALA A 8 14.34 6.68 -3.24
CA ALA A 8 13.23 7.63 -3.31
C ALA A 8 12.24 7.29 -4.42
N GLU A 9 12.75 6.82 -5.58
CA GLU A 9 11.87 6.39 -6.66
C GLU A 9 11.09 5.14 -6.29
N TRP A 10 11.71 4.18 -5.59
CA TRP A 10 11.02 2.98 -5.12
C TRP A 10 9.92 3.33 -4.13
N GLU A 11 10.21 4.26 -3.22
CA GLU A 11 9.21 4.72 -2.26
C GLU A 11 8.00 5.35 -2.97
N ALA A 12 8.27 6.22 -3.93
CA ALA A 12 7.21 6.88 -4.68
C ALA A 12 6.37 5.89 -5.47
N ARG A 13 7.03 4.91 -6.10
CA ARG A 13 6.33 3.91 -6.91
C ARG A 13 5.49 2.97 -6.05
N ALA A 14 6.01 2.55 -4.89
CA ALA A 14 5.27 1.69 -3.99
C ALA A 14 4.00 2.38 -3.49
N ALA A 15 4.12 3.64 -3.09
CA ALA A 15 2.98 4.43 -2.64
C ALA A 15 1.96 4.64 -3.76
N ALA A 16 2.43 5.00 -4.95
CA ALA A 16 1.56 5.22 -6.11
C ALA A 16 0.82 3.95 -6.49
N TYR A 17 1.50 2.81 -6.43
CA TYR A 17 0.89 1.52 -6.74
C TYR A 17 -0.28 1.22 -5.79
N LEU A 18 -0.05 1.38 -4.49
CA LEU A 18 -1.10 1.14 -3.50
C LEU A 18 -2.27 2.09 -3.66
N LYS A 19 -2.00 3.37 -3.90
CA LYS A 19 -3.06 4.36 -4.12
C LYS A 19 -3.90 4.00 -5.34
N ALA A 20 -3.25 3.57 -6.42
CA ALA A 20 -3.94 3.18 -7.65
C ALA A 20 -4.81 1.95 -7.42
N GLU A 21 -4.29 0.94 -6.68
CA GLU A 21 -5.05 -0.27 -6.41
C GLU A 21 -6.24 -0.01 -5.49
N LEU A 22 -6.09 0.86 -4.51
CA LEU A 22 -7.21 1.29 -3.66
C LEU A 22 -8.30 1.96 -4.50
N LYS A 23 -7.89 2.84 -5.40
CA LYS A 23 -8.83 3.53 -6.27
C LYS A 23 -9.59 2.56 -7.18
N LYS A 24 -8.88 1.61 -7.78
CA LYS A 24 -9.49 0.59 -8.63
C LYS A 24 -10.49 -0.25 -7.85
N ALA A 25 -10.19 -0.56 -6.59
CA ALA A 25 -11.06 -1.37 -5.75
C ALA A 25 -12.22 -0.57 -5.13
N GLY A 26 -12.22 0.76 -5.29
CA GLY A 26 -13.23 1.61 -4.71
C GLY A 26 -13.12 1.73 -3.19
N LEU A 27 -11.91 1.60 -2.67
CA LEU A 27 -11.67 1.62 -1.22
C LEU A 27 -11.10 2.95 -0.77
N THR A 28 -11.59 3.44 0.35
CA THR A 28 -11.03 4.62 1.03
C THR A 28 -9.92 4.17 1.98
N TYR A 29 -9.18 5.13 2.53
CA TYR A 29 -8.19 4.81 3.57
C TYR A 29 -8.86 4.24 4.83
N ALA A 30 -10.07 4.72 5.16
CA ALA A 30 -10.82 4.16 6.28
C ALA A 30 -11.17 2.68 6.04
N ASP A 31 -11.55 2.34 4.80
CA ASP A 31 -11.83 0.95 4.43
C ASP A 31 -10.57 0.10 4.58
N LEU A 32 -9.44 0.62 4.13
CA LEU A 32 -8.17 -0.11 4.24
C LEU A 32 -7.81 -0.34 5.71
N VAL A 33 -7.98 0.67 6.56
CA VAL A 33 -7.71 0.52 8.00
C VAL A 33 -8.55 -0.61 8.60
N ALA A 34 -9.86 -0.63 8.29
CA ALA A 34 -10.75 -1.66 8.81
C ALA A 34 -10.28 -3.05 8.40
N ARG A 35 -9.86 -3.20 7.15
CA ARG A 35 -9.37 -4.48 6.62
C ARG A 35 -8.02 -4.87 7.19
N MET A 36 -7.10 -3.89 7.33
CA MET A 36 -5.78 -4.12 7.90
C MET A 36 -5.89 -4.61 9.35
N ARG A 37 -6.84 -4.07 10.10
CA ARG A 37 -7.07 -4.51 11.49
C ARG A 37 -7.45 -5.98 11.56
N LYS A 38 -8.19 -6.47 10.57
CA LYS A 38 -8.54 -7.89 10.48
C LYS A 38 -7.36 -8.77 10.12
N HIS A 39 -6.32 -8.18 9.56
CA HIS A 39 -5.10 -8.90 9.18
C HIS A 39 -3.97 -8.71 10.20
N GLY A 40 -4.32 -8.33 11.42
CA GLY A 40 -3.34 -8.29 12.51
C GLY A 40 -2.79 -6.91 12.84
N PHE A 41 -3.13 -5.88 12.08
CA PHE A 41 -2.66 -4.51 12.32
C PHE A 41 -3.70 -3.75 13.14
N LYS A 42 -3.89 -4.18 14.37
CA LYS A 42 -4.98 -3.69 15.24
C LYS A 42 -4.85 -2.23 15.62
N GLU A 43 -3.62 -1.71 15.63
CA GLU A 43 -3.34 -0.32 15.99
C GLU A 43 -3.35 0.62 14.79
N GLU A 44 -3.61 0.12 13.59
CA GLU A 44 -3.58 0.96 12.39
C GLU A 44 -4.70 2.02 12.42
N THR A 45 -4.38 3.21 11.89
CA THR A 45 -5.30 4.34 11.84
C THR A 45 -5.29 4.97 10.45
N GLU A 46 -6.31 5.77 10.14
CA GLU A 46 -6.34 6.52 8.89
C GLU A 46 -5.15 7.46 8.76
N ALA A 47 -4.79 8.14 9.87
CA ALA A 47 -3.62 9.01 9.88
C ALA A 47 -2.34 8.24 9.57
N GLY A 48 -2.22 7.03 10.14
CA GLY A 48 -1.07 6.16 9.88
C GLY A 48 -0.98 5.74 8.42
N VAL A 49 -2.09 5.36 7.82
CA VAL A 49 -2.14 5.01 6.39
C VAL A 49 -1.78 6.21 5.53
N THR A 50 -2.35 7.38 5.84
CA THR A 50 -2.07 8.61 5.11
C THR A 50 -0.57 8.92 5.13
N MET A 51 0.06 8.84 6.30
CA MET A 51 1.49 9.10 6.43
C MET A 51 2.34 8.09 5.66
N LYS A 52 1.99 6.81 5.76
CA LYS A 52 2.73 5.77 5.05
C LYS A 52 2.65 5.94 3.55
N LEU A 53 1.47 6.23 3.03
CA LEU A 53 1.29 6.40 1.59
C LEU A 53 1.84 7.73 1.08
N LYS A 54 1.88 8.74 1.94
CA LYS A 54 2.49 10.02 1.59
C LYS A 54 4.00 9.89 1.45
N ARG A 55 4.64 9.14 2.37
CA ARG A 55 6.10 8.99 2.40
C ARG A 55 6.62 7.84 1.56
N GLY A 56 5.78 6.83 1.35
CA GLY A 56 6.23 5.60 0.70
C GLY A 56 7.20 4.79 1.56
N THR A 57 7.22 5.04 2.87
CA THR A 57 8.17 4.41 3.80
C THR A 57 7.45 3.47 4.74
N PHE A 58 7.03 2.34 4.24
CA PHE A 58 6.41 1.29 5.04
C PHE A 58 7.23 0.00 4.87
N ASN A 59 7.15 -0.87 5.87
CA ASN A 59 7.91 -2.11 5.82
C ASN A 59 7.21 -3.15 4.93
N ALA A 60 7.95 -4.22 4.61
CA ALA A 60 7.45 -5.26 3.72
C ALA A 60 6.20 -5.96 4.26
N THR A 61 6.15 -6.20 5.57
CA THR A 61 5.01 -6.90 6.15
C THR A 61 3.74 -6.08 6.05
N TRP A 62 3.83 -4.78 6.26
CA TRP A 62 2.70 -3.88 6.10
C TRP A 62 2.23 -3.86 4.64
N PHE A 63 3.18 -3.78 3.71
CA PHE A 63 2.88 -3.77 2.28
C PHE A 63 2.14 -5.05 1.87
N LEU A 64 2.64 -6.20 2.27
CA LEU A 64 2.01 -7.48 1.93
C LEU A 64 0.58 -7.57 2.49
N ALA A 65 0.40 -7.16 3.74
CA ALA A 65 -0.92 -7.19 4.36
C ALA A 65 -1.88 -6.22 3.67
N ALA A 66 -1.38 -5.05 3.26
CA ALA A 66 -2.20 -4.07 2.53
C ALA A 66 -2.66 -4.63 1.19
N LEU A 67 -1.78 -5.32 0.46
CA LEU A 67 -2.14 -5.92 -0.82
C LEU A 67 -3.25 -6.96 -0.65
N VAL A 68 -3.12 -7.81 0.36
CA VAL A 68 -4.15 -8.82 0.66
C VAL A 68 -5.45 -8.14 1.09
N ALA A 69 -5.37 -7.10 1.91
CA ALA A 69 -6.54 -6.37 2.38
C ALA A 69 -7.31 -5.72 1.23
N ILE A 70 -6.60 -5.24 0.21
CA ILE A 70 -7.23 -4.67 -0.99
C ILE A 70 -7.90 -5.75 -1.83
N GLY A 71 -7.43 -6.98 -1.73
CA GLY A 71 -7.99 -8.11 -2.48
C GLY A 71 -7.11 -8.60 -3.61
N LEU A 72 -5.83 -8.21 -3.62
CA LEU A 72 -4.91 -8.64 -4.65
C LEU A 72 -4.39 -10.05 -4.34
N GLU A 73 -4.28 -10.86 -5.37
CA GLU A 73 -3.69 -12.21 -5.25
C GLU A 73 -2.27 -12.25 -5.78
N THR A 74 -1.95 -11.34 -6.68
CA THR A 74 -0.61 -11.27 -7.31
C THR A 74 -0.20 -9.83 -7.48
N VAL A 75 1.09 -9.61 -7.56
CA VAL A 75 1.68 -8.31 -7.90
C VAL A 75 2.72 -8.53 -8.97
N LYS A 76 2.61 -7.80 -10.07
CA LYS A 76 3.64 -7.81 -11.10
C LYS A 76 4.61 -6.68 -10.80
N LEU A 77 5.86 -7.01 -10.60
CA LEU A 77 6.87 -6.01 -10.25
C LEU A 77 7.07 -4.97 -11.34
N ASP A 78 6.84 -5.33 -12.59
CA ASP A 78 6.95 -4.38 -13.69
C ASP A 78 5.76 -3.43 -13.80
N ASP A 79 4.72 -3.63 -13.00
CA ASP A 79 3.59 -2.71 -12.92
C ASP A 79 3.80 -1.63 -11.85
N ILE A 80 4.84 -1.77 -11.07
CA ILE A 80 5.12 -0.84 -9.97
C ILE A 80 6.03 0.30 -10.42
#